data_c0078c64faee65df0fdfd3981c10fd5c
#
_entry.id   c0078c64faee65df0fdfd3981c10fd5c
#
_cell.length_a   1.000
_cell.length_b   1.000
_cell.length_c   1.000
_cell.angle_alpha   90.00
_cell.angle_beta   90.00
_cell.angle_gamma   90.00
#
_symmetry.space_group_name_H-M   'P 1'
#
loop_
_entity.id
_entity.type
_entity.pdbx_description
1 polymer ?
#
loop_
_entity_poly.entity_id
_entity_poly.type
_entity_poly.pdbx_seq_one_letter_code
_entity_poly.pdbx_strand_id
1 'polypeptide(L)'
;MKKLFLVMTLLQVFTICNAEKKEFKSPDGRLLVVVSDENGSPSYSVNYNGILFLKPSPLGLRTNIGDFSHNMYFAGDVKTSAIDETYQLRNIKQSKVHYTATEAVCSFMQQGKRIFDVVFRISNKDVAFKYKIFSQGETHSCVVQEEVTGFLLPEGTTTFLCPQSKPMGGFARTSPSYETPYTVDDALGKNGWGEGYTFPCLFKNGNKGWVLISETGVNGSYCGSRLLGKTDGLYTIGFP
;
A
#
# COMPACT_ATOMS: atom_id res chain seq x y z
N MET A 1 -17.44 -40.82 -53.90
CA MET A 1 -17.04 -39.48 -53.40
C MET A 1 -16.99 -39.54 -51.89
N LYS A 2 -15.78 -39.68 -51.31
CA LYS A 2 -15.57 -39.75 -49.87
C LYS A 2 -15.33 -38.33 -49.38
N LYS A 3 -16.24 -37.81 -48.51
CA LYS A 3 -16.08 -36.54 -47.85
C LYS A 3 -15.13 -36.72 -46.65
N LEU A 4 -13.95 -36.10 -46.72
CA LEU A 4 -12.99 -36.04 -45.63
C LEU A 4 -13.40 -34.91 -44.68
N PHE A 5 -13.84 -35.26 -43.47
CA PHE A 5 -14.09 -34.30 -42.40
C PHE A 5 -12.76 -33.99 -41.69
N LEU A 6 -12.25 -32.79 -41.89
CA LEU A 6 -11.09 -32.26 -41.16
C LEU A 6 -11.59 -31.71 -39.81
N VAL A 7 -11.34 -32.45 -38.71
CA VAL A 7 -11.59 -31.97 -37.36
C VAL A 7 -10.37 -31.13 -36.92
N MET A 8 -10.55 -29.84 -36.91
CA MET A 8 -9.55 -28.89 -36.43
C MET A 8 -9.66 -28.77 -34.89
N THR A 9 -8.84 -29.52 -34.16
CA THR A 9 -8.77 -29.47 -32.70
C THR A 9 -8.07 -28.15 -32.29
N LEU A 10 -8.83 -27.20 -31.76
CA LEU A 10 -8.33 -25.95 -31.22
C LEU A 10 -7.64 -26.27 -29.88
N LEU A 11 -6.31 -26.33 -29.88
CA LEU A 11 -5.50 -26.47 -28.66
C LEU A 11 -5.52 -25.15 -27.91
N GLN A 12 -6.39 -25.02 -26.92
CA GLN A 12 -6.34 -23.89 -26.00
C GLN A 12 -5.12 -24.08 -25.06
N VAL A 13 -4.06 -23.35 -25.31
CA VAL A 13 -2.95 -23.22 -24.39
C VAL A 13 -3.42 -22.38 -23.21
N PHE A 14 -3.85 -23.02 -22.14
CA PHE A 14 -4.01 -22.37 -20.86
C PHE A 14 -2.60 -22.03 -20.33
N THR A 15 -2.17 -20.80 -20.49
CA THR A 15 -1.04 -20.28 -19.72
C THR A 15 -1.48 -20.25 -18.26
N ILE A 16 -1.01 -21.23 -17.47
CA ILE A 16 -1.11 -21.19 -16.01
C ILE A 16 -0.24 -20.03 -15.57
N CYS A 17 -0.86 -18.88 -15.30
CA CYS A 17 -0.19 -17.76 -14.68
C CYS A 17 0.06 -18.17 -13.22
N ASN A 18 1.24 -18.71 -12.94
CA ASN A 18 1.64 -18.97 -11.57
C ASN A 18 1.78 -17.62 -10.85
N ALA A 19 1.06 -17.47 -9.75
CA ALA A 19 1.23 -16.34 -8.84
C ALA A 19 2.70 -16.25 -8.40
N GLU A 20 3.33 -15.14 -8.68
CA GLU A 20 4.70 -14.89 -8.26
C GLU A 20 4.71 -14.15 -6.92
N LYS A 21 5.60 -14.59 -6.02
CA LYS A 21 5.83 -13.94 -4.73
C LYS A 21 7.29 -13.54 -4.61
N LYS A 22 7.51 -12.30 -4.21
CA LYS A 22 8.84 -11.74 -3.99
C LYS A 22 8.97 -11.37 -2.52
N GLU A 23 10.08 -11.76 -1.89
CA GLU A 23 10.34 -11.57 -0.47
C GLU A 23 11.51 -10.61 -0.26
N PHE A 24 11.33 -9.66 0.64
CA PHE A 24 12.33 -8.66 1.00
C PHE A 24 12.48 -8.57 2.50
N LYS A 25 13.71 -8.51 2.98
CA LYS A 25 14.01 -8.45 4.41
C LYS A 25 14.70 -7.14 4.78
N SER A 26 14.47 -6.70 6.01
CA SER A 26 15.27 -5.65 6.64
C SER A 26 16.73 -6.05 6.75
N PRO A 27 17.67 -5.10 6.94
CA PRO A 27 19.08 -5.42 7.13
C PRO A 27 19.37 -6.43 8.25
N ASP A 28 18.59 -6.40 9.34
CA ASP A 28 18.70 -7.36 10.45
C ASP A 28 17.89 -8.64 10.25
N GLY A 29 17.16 -8.77 9.15
CA GLY A 29 16.38 -9.94 8.77
C GLY A 29 15.06 -10.16 9.55
N ARG A 30 14.73 -9.29 10.51
CA ARG A 30 13.54 -9.46 11.37
C ARG A 30 12.24 -9.04 10.72
N LEU A 31 12.28 -8.02 9.85
CA LEU A 31 11.13 -7.54 9.12
C LEU A 31 11.14 -8.14 7.73
N LEU A 32 10.03 -8.77 7.34
CA LEU A 32 9.82 -9.41 6.05
C LEU A 32 8.61 -8.80 5.37
N VAL A 33 8.80 -8.29 4.16
CA VAL A 33 7.74 -7.88 3.24
C VAL A 33 7.63 -8.91 2.13
N VAL A 34 6.42 -9.41 1.90
CA VAL A 34 6.12 -10.29 0.76
C VAL A 34 5.20 -9.54 -0.18
N VAL A 35 5.59 -9.42 -1.44
CA VAL A 35 4.79 -8.80 -2.50
C VAL A 35 4.35 -9.90 -3.47
N SER A 36 3.09 -9.85 -3.92
CA SER A 36 2.49 -10.85 -4.80
C SER A 36 1.68 -10.19 -5.90
N ASP A 37 1.62 -10.82 -7.07
CA ASP A 37 0.73 -10.50 -8.18
C ASP A 37 -0.37 -11.57 -8.39
N GLU A 38 -0.71 -12.27 -7.32
CA GLU A 38 -1.66 -13.39 -7.36
C GLU A 38 -2.99 -12.99 -8.02
N ASN A 39 -3.38 -13.78 -9.03
CA ASN A 39 -4.57 -13.53 -9.85
C ASN A 39 -4.59 -12.15 -10.53
N GLY A 40 -3.41 -11.57 -10.80
CA GLY A 40 -3.28 -10.24 -11.37
C GLY A 40 -3.68 -9.11 -10.42
N SER A 41 -3.73 -9.37 -9.12
CA SER A 41 -4.07 -8.38 -8.09
C SER A 41 -2.85 -8.14 -7.19
N PRO A 42 -2.11 -7.04 -7.41
CA PRO A 42 -0.95 -6.71 -6.59
C PRO A 42 -1.31 -6.61 -5.12
N SER A 43 -0.53 -7.23 -4.28
CA SER A 43 -0.71 -7.19 -2.82
C SER A 43 0.61 -7.28 -2.09
N TYR A 44 0.62 -6.89 -0.83
CA TYR A 44 1.78 -7.03 0.06
C TYR A 44 1.34 -7.48 1.44
N SER A 45 2.25 -8.11 2.16
CA SER A 45 2.07 -8.43 3.58
C SER A 45 3.35 -8.11 4.36
N VAL A 46 3.19 -7.91 5.66
CA VAL A 46 4.32 -7.54 6.55
C VAL A 46 4.36 -8.45 7.76
N ASN A 47 5.52 -9.07 7.95
CA ASN A 47 5.85 -9.89 9.12
C ASN A 47 7.00 -9.25 9.91
N TYR A 48 6.95 -9.33 11.22
CA TYR A 48 8.04 -8.94 12.10
C TYR A 48 8.30 -10.05 13.10
N ASN A 49 9.53 -10.57 13.13
CA ASN A 49 9.93 -11.73 13.93
C ASN A 49 9.00 -12.95 13.76
N GLY A 50 8.54 -13.22 12.54
CA GLY A 50 7.61 -14.31 12.23
C GLY A 50 6.14 -14.06 12.60
N ILE A 51 5.83 -12.90 13.16
CA ILE A 51 4.47 -12.49 13.49
C ILE A 51 3.90 -11.63 12.36
N LEU A 52 2.72 -12.00 11.87
CA LEU A 52 2.01 -11.25 10.84
C LEU A 52 1.39 -9.98 11.45
N PHE A 53 1.82 -8.81 10.97
CA PHE A 53 1.29 -7.51 11.35
C PHE A 53 0.36 -6.90 10.29
N LEU A 54 0.62 -7.19 9.01
CA LEU A 54 -0.31 -6.89 7.92
C LEU A 54 -0.53 -8.17 7.10
N LYS A 55 -1.78 -8.58 6.97
CA LYS A 55 -2.23 -9.65 6.07
C LYS A 55 -2.08 -9.19 4.62
N PRO A 56 -2.18 -10.07 3.61
CA PRO A 56 -2.16 -9.64 2.21
C PRO A 56 -3.12 -8.48 1.98
N SER A 57 -2.54 -7.33 1.69
CA SER A 57 -3.19 -6.03 1.59
C SER A 57 -3.06 -5.52 0.16
N PRO A 58 -4.10 -4.97 -0.46
CA PRO A 58 -4.08 -4.58 -1.87
C PRO A 58 -3.10 -3.44 -2.14
N LEU A 59 -2.56 -3.45 -3.36
CA LEU A 59 -1.81 -2.36 -3.97
C LEU A 59 -2.47 -2.00 -5.31
N GLY A 60 -2.38 -0.76 -5.72
CA GLY A 60 -2.86 -0.31 -7.01
C GLY A 60 -3.38 1.11 -7.02
N LEU A 61 -3.65 1.58 -8.22
CA LEU A 61 -4.13 2.93 -8.48
C LEU A 61 -5.28 2.89 -9.49
N ARG A 62 -6.32 3.69 -9.27
CA ARG A 62 -7.31 4.02 -10.30
C ARG A 62 -7.06 5.45 -10.76
N THR A 63 -6.93 5.61 -12.04
CA THR A 63 -6.57 6.87 -12.67
C THR A 63 -7.48 7.18 -13.83
N ASN A 64 -7.43 8.42 -14.33
CA ASN A 64 -8.17 8.80 -15.55
C ASN A 64 -7.68 8.09 -16.83
N ILE A 65 -6.52 7.40 -16.77
CA ILE A 65 -5.95 6.67 -17.94
C ILE A 65 -6.06 5.15 -17.79
N GLY A 66 -6.59 4.63 -16.68
CA GLY A 66 -6.80 3.20 -16.49
C GLY A 66 -6.96 2.80 -15.03
N ASP A 67 -7.50 1.59 -14.83
CA ASP A 67 -7.54 0.90 -13.54
C ASP A 67 -6.36 -0.06 -13.44
N PHE A 68 -5.44 0.26 -12.54
CA PHE A 68 -4.20 -0.46 -12.30
C PHE A 68 -4.21 -1.18 -10.94
N SER A 69 -5.38 -1.69 -10.53
CA SER A 69 -5.56 -2.49 -9.33
C SER A 69 -5.75 -3.99 -9.63
N HIS A 70 -5.97 -4.35 -10.89
CA HIS A 70 -6.16 -5.71 -11.34
C HIS A 70 -5.57 -5.96 -12.73
N ASN A 71 -5.42 -7.23 -13.12
CA ASN A 71 -4.71 -7.65 -14.34
C ASN A 71 -3.27 -7.07 -14.40
N MET A 72 -2.66 -6.91 -13.24
CA MET A 72 -1.32 -6.40 -13.04
C MET A 72 -0.38 -7.55 -12.69
N TYR A 73 0.74 -7.65 -13.36
CA TYR A 73 1.73 -8.69 -13.15
C TYR A 73 3.13 -8.10 -12.99
N PHE A 74 4.04 -8.82 -12.36
CA PHE A 74 5.42 -8.36 -12.26
C PHE A 74 6.04 -8.16 -13.66
N ALA A 75 6.73 -7.06 -13.83
CA ALA A 75 7.47 -6.71 -15.05
C ALA A 75 8.95 -7.08 -14.89
N GLY A 76 9.24 -8.39 -14.87
CA GLY A 76 10.60 -8.91 -14.73
C GLY A 76 11.09 -8.98 -13.28
N ASP A 77 12.42 -9.09 -13.13
CA ASP A 77 13.07 -9.27 -11.84
C ASP A 77 13.03 -8.01 -10.99
N VAL A 78 12.87 -8.22 -9.68
CA VAL A 78 12.90 -7.14 -8.70
C VAL A 78 14.33 -6.68 -8.49
N LYS A 79 14.52 -5.37 -8.41
CA LYS A 79 15.80 -4.75 -8.08
C LYS A 79 15.86 -4.45 -6.59
N THR A 80 16.92 -4.88 -5.93
CA THR A 80 17.20 -4.58 -4.53
C THR A 80 18.51 -3.85 -4.37
N SER A 81 18.58 -2.92 -3.41
CA SER A 81 19.80 -2.22 -3.02
C SER A 81 19.80 -1.95 -1.52
N ALA A 82 21.00 -1.87 -0.95
CA ALA A 82 21.18 -1.45 0.43
C ALA A 82 21.22 0.08 0.51
N ILE A 83 20.55 0.62 1.53
CA ILE A 83 20.64 2.03 1.90
C ILE A 83 21.41 2.09 3.22
N ASP A 84 22.40 2.97 3.26
CA ASP A 84 23.19 3.29 4.46
C ASP A 84 23.49 4.79 4.43
N GLU A 85 22.73 5.56 5.18
CA GLU A 85 22.75 7.01 5.17
C GLU A 85 22.90 7.56 6.59
N THR A 86 23.72 8.60 6.74
CA THR A 86 23.80 9.36 7.98
C THR A 86 23.37 10.78 7.69
N TYR A 87 22.39 11.27 8.46
CA TYR A 87 21.92 12.65 8.36
C TYR A 87 21.70 13.28 9.73
N GLN A 88 21.58 14.59 9.73
CA GLN A 88 21.36 15.37 10.94
C GLN A 88 20.04 16.13 10.87
N LEU A 89 19.22 15.96 11.89
CA LEU A 89 17.97 16.69 12.08
C LEU A 89 18.17 17.75 13.16
N ARG A 90 17.53 18.91 12.96
CA ARG A 90 17.55 19.99 13.93
C ARG A 90 16.31 19.91 14.82
N ASN A 91 16.45 20.36 16.08
CA ASN A 91 15.31 20.54 17.01
C ASN A 91 14.50 19.27 17.33
N ILE A 92 15.13 18.11 17.27
CA ILE A 92 14.51 16.85 17.68
C ILE A 92 15.38 16.13 18.72
N LYS A 93 14.78 15.18 19.43
CA LYS A 93 15.40 14.44 20.53
C LYS A 93 16.68 13.68 20.14
N GLN A 94 16.72 13.16 18.88
CA GLN A 94 17.89 12.51 18.32
C GLN A 94 18.33 13.25 17.06
N SER A 95 19.33 14.11 17.17
CA SER A 95 19.75 14.97 16.05
C SER A 95 20.55 14.20 14.98
N LYS A 96 21.39 13.24 15.35
CA LYS A 96 22.17 12.41 14.40
C LYS A 96 21.49 11.07 14.21
N VAL A 97 21.13 10.77 12.97
CA VAL A 97 20.45 9.52 12.59
C VAL A 97 21.33 8.75 11.60
N HIS A 98 21.61 7.50 11.92
CA HIS A 98 22.15 6.51 10.99
C HIS A 98 20.99 5.62 10.54
N TYR A 99 20.61 5.72 9.27
CA TYR A 99 19.50 5.00 8.68
C TYR A 99 19.99 3.91 7.74
N THR A 100 19.61 2.67 8.03
CA THR A 100 19.90 1.52 7.18
C THR A 100 18.61 0.87 6.75
N ALA A 101 18.50 0.50 5.47
CA ALA A 101 17.32 -0.14 4.91
C ALA A 101 17.67 -0.99 3.68
N THR A 102 16.79 -1.90 3.34
CA THR A 102 16.74 -2.53 2.02
C THR A 102 15.74 -1.76 1.16
N GLU A 103 16.17 -1.24 0.02
CA GLU A 103 15.26 -0.73 -1.00
C GLU A 103 14.94 -1.85 -1.99
N ALA A 104 13.65 -2.04 -2.29
CA ALA A 104 13.16 -3.02 -3.25
C ALA A 104 12.22 -2.34 -4.25
N VAL A 105 12.48 -2.50 -5.55
CA VAL A 105 11.68 -1.93 -6.63
C VAL A 105 10.91 -3.04 -7.32
N CYS A 106 9.60 -3.10 -7.08
CA CYS A 106 8.67 -4.01 -7.72
C CYS A 106 8.00 -3.30 -8.89
N SER A 107 8.34 -3.71 -10.12
CA SER A 107 7.74 -3.15 -11.32
C SER A 107 6.50 -3.97 -11.71
N PHE A 108 5.42 -3.28 -12.05
CA PHE A 108 4.17 -3.90 -12.49
C PHE A 108 3.81 -3.49 -13.90
N MET A 109 3.29 -4.45 -14.66
CA MET A 109 2.83 -4.28 -16.03
C MET A 109 1.37 -4.71 -16.22
N GLN A 110 0.72 -4.09 -17.19
CA GLN A 110 -0.61 -4.47 -17.66
C GLN A 110 -0.59 -4.45 -19.20
N GLN A 111 -1.13 -5.48 -19.83
CA GLN A 111 -1.19 -5.58 -21.30
C GLN A 111 0.16 -5.34 -22.01
N GLY A 112 1.25 -5.87 -21.42
CA GLY A 112 2.60 -5.73 -21.97
C GLY A 112 3.28 -4.37 -21.77
N LYS A 113 2.63 -3.43 -21.07
CA LYS A 113 3.19 -2.11 -20.77
C LYS A 113 3.52 -1.99 -19.28
N ARG A 114 4.69 -1.47 -18.95
CA ARG A 114 5.05 -1.12 -17.57
C ARG A 114 4.25 0.09 -17.13
N ILE A 115 3.50 -0.07 -16.05
CA ILE A 115 2.56 0.95 -15.55
C ILE A 115 3.18 1.74 -14.41
N PHE A 116 3.58 1.05 -13.35
CA PHE A 116 4.20 1.68 -12.19
C PHE A 116 5.22 0.77 -11.51
N ASP A 117 6.09 1.39 -10.72
CA ASP A 117 6.87 0.71 -9.71
C ASP A 117 6.27 0.97 -8.33
N VAL A 118 6.30 -0.02 -7.46
CA VAL A 118 6.20 0.17 -6.03
C VAL A 118 7.60 0.08 -5.46
N VAL A 119 8.08 1.20 -4.91
CA VAL A 119 9.41 1.29 -4.33
C VAL A 119 9.28 1.18 -2.82
N PHE A 120 9.68 0.05 -2.27
CA PHE A 120 9.71 -0.21 -0.84
C PHE A 120 11.05 0.19 -0.23
N ARG A 121 11.03 0.76 0.97
CA ARG A 121 12.18 0.91 1.86
C ARG A 121 11.87 0.19 3.16
N ILE A 122 12.66 -0.80 3.49
CA ILE A 122 12.43 -1.71 4.60
C ILE A 122 13.59 -1.54 5.57
N SER A 123 13.37 -0.77 6.63
CA SER A 123 14.35 -0.63 7.72
C SER A 123 14.16 -1.73 8.76
N ASN A 124 14.95 -1.71 9.82
CA ASN A 124 14.81 -2.69 10.91
C ASN A 124 13.54 -2.52 11.75
N LYS A 125 12.80 -1.41 11.55
CA LYS A 125 11.63 -1.07 12.38
C LYS A 125 10.41 -0.58 11.60
N ASP A 126 10.59 -0.24 10.33
CA ASP A 126 9.55 0.35 9.51
C ASP A 126 9.60 -0.11 8.06
N VAL A 127 8.46 0.01 7.38
CA VAL A 127 8.29 -0.17 5.95
C VAL A 127 7.65 1.08 5.40
N ALA A 128 8.34 1.76 4.50
CA ALA A 128 7.77 2.82 3.69
C ALA A 128 7.69 2.39 2.23
N PHE A 129 6.69 2.87 1.49
CA PHE A 129 6.65 2.65 0.05
C PHE A 129 6.00 3.82 -0.67
N LYS A 130 6.27 3.90 -1.97
CA LYS A 130 5.66 4.88 -2.87
C LYS A 130 5.45 4.29 -4.25
N TYR A 131 4.49 4.82 -4.98
CA TYR A 131 4.30 4.54 -6.39
C TYR A 131 5.15 5.48 -7.24
N LYS A 132 5.73 4.94 -8.31
CA LYS A 132 6.34 5.69 -9.40
C LYS A 132 5.63 5.30 -10.68
N ILE A 133 4.75 6.19 -11.16
CA ILE A 133 3.92 5.95 -12.35
C ILE A 133 4.72 6.31 -13.60
N PHE A 134 4.62 5.48 -14.65
CA PHE A 134 5.23 5.74 -15.94
C PHE A 134 4.21 6.34 -16.92
N SER A 135 4.69 7.20 -17.80
CA SER A 135 3.87 7.75 -18.87
C SER A 135 3.28 6.63 -19.74
N GLN A 136 1.97 6.69 -20.00
CA GLN A 136 1.25 5.72 -20.81
C GLN A 136 0.84 6.25 -22.19
N GLY A 137 1.37 7.38 -22.61
CA GLY A 137 1.06 8.01 -23.87
C GLY A 137 1.85 9.29 -24.07
N GLU A 138 1.32 10.22 -24.84
CA GLU A 138 1.94 11.50 -25.10
C GLU A 138 1.91 12.45 -23.89
N THR A 139 0.97 12.24 -22.97
CA THR A 139 0.86 13.03 -21.74
C THR A 139 1.78 12.44 -20.65
N HIS A 140 2.51 13.31 -19.97
CA HIS A 140 3.42 12.94 -18.88
C HIS A 140 2.77 13.08 -17.49
N SER A 141 1.44 13.20 -17.43
CA SER A 141 0.66 13.34 -16.19
C SER A 141 -0.59 12.50 -16.23
N CYS A 142 -1.04 12.08 -15.05
CA CYS A 142 -2.34 11.46 -14.87
C CYS A 142 -2.98 11.97 -13.57
N VAL A 143 -4.31 11.86 -13.50
CA VAL A 143 -5.06 12.13 -12.27
C VAL A 143 -5.28 10.81 -11.55
N VAL A 144 -4.76 10.68 -10.35
CA VAL A 144 -5.06 9.54 -9.45
C VAL A 144 -6.42 9.83 -8.81
N GLN A 145 -7.40 9.01 -9.14
CA GLN A 145 -8.77 9.12 -8.62
C GLN A 145 -8.94 8.34 -7.32
N GLU A 146 -8.24 7.21 -7.21
CA GLU A 146 -8.24 6.37 -6.02
C GLU A 146 -6.88 5.67 -5.87
N GLU A 147 -6.35 5.69 -4.68
CA GLU A 147 -5.26 4.80 -4.28
C GLU A 147 -5.86 3.56 -3.60
N VAL A 148 -5.74 2.41 -4.26
CA VAL A 148 -6.33 1.14 -3.80
C VAL A 148 -5.54 0.53 -2.64
N THR A 149 -4.40 1.13 -2.31
CA THR A 149 -3.57 0.70 -1.18
C THR A 149 -4.40 0.44 0.06
N GLY A 150 -4.25 -0.74 0.61
CA GLY A 150 -4.94 -1.15 1.82
C GLY A 150 -3.98 -1.64 2.90
N PHE A 151 -4.54 -1.75 4.10
CA PHE A 151 -3.88 -2.24 5.31
C PHE A 151 -4.82 -3.22 6.00
N LEU A 152 -4.69 -4.51 5.67
CA LEU A 152 -5.52 -5.56 6.24
C LEU A 152 -4.88 -6.08 7.53
N LEU A 153 -5.46 -5.72 8.66
CA LEU A 153 -4.96 -6.07 9.97
C LEU A 153 -5.44 -7.47 10.42
N PRO A 154 -4.66 -8.18 11.23
CA PRO A 154 -5.07 -9.47 11.80
C PRO A 154 -6.30 -9.33 12.71
N GLU A 155 -7.09 -10.40 12.82
CA GLU A 155 -8.18 -10.48 13.79
C GLU A 155 -7.69 -10.26 15.23
N GLY A 156 -8.56 -9.68 16.06
CA GLY A 156 -8.24 -9.33 17.44
C GLY A 156 -7.35 -8.10 17.59
N THR A 157 -7.05 -7.41 16.49
CA THR A 157 -6.42 -6.08 16.55
C THR A 157 -7.43 -5.05 17.03
N THR A 158 -7.00 -4.17 17.92
CA THR A 158 -7.78 -3.01 18.38
C THR A 158 -7.16 -1.71 17.90
N THR A 159 -7.93 -0.63 17.95
CA THR A 159 -7.59 0.64 17.31
C THR A 159 -7.51 1.78 18.32
N PHE A 160 -6.60 2.72 18.03
CA PHE A 160 -6.47 4.00 18.73
C PHE A 160 -6.39 5.09 17.64
N LEU A 161 -7.56 5.57 17.22
CA LEU A 161 -7.71 6.39 16.03
C LEU A 161 -8.37 7.72 16.37
N CYS A 162 -7.97 8.78 15.66
CA CYS A 162 -8.62 10.08 15.73
C CYS A 162 -9.59 10.25 14.55
N PRO A 163 -10.92 10.18 14.78
CA PRO A 163 -11.89 10.40 13.72
C PRO A 163 -11.82 11.83 13.19
N GLN A 164 -11.97 11.97 11.87
CA GLN A 164 -12.20 13.27 11.23
C GLN A 164 -13.70 13.52 11.14
N SER A 165 -14.19 14.59 11.74
CA SER A 165 -15.56 15.02 11.56
C SER A 165 -15.77 15.61 10.16
N LYS A 166 -17.01 15.54 9.66
CA LYS A 166 -17.37 16.20 8.40
C LYS A 166 -17.09 17.71 8.50
N PRO A 167 -16.59 18.33 7.41
CA PRO A 167 -16.45 19.77 7.38
C PRO A 167 -17.80 20.43 7.62
N MET A 168 -17.84 21.38 8.54
CA MET A 168 -19.00 22.22 8.74
C MET A 168 -19.10 23.28 7.63
N GLY A 169 -20.17 24.08 7.59
CA GLY A 169 -20.36 25.11 6.58
C GLY A 169 -19.29 26.22 6.56
N GLY A 170 -19.22 26.99 5.50
CA GLY A 170 -18.32 28.11 5.35
C GLY A 170 -16.85 27.74 5.21
N PHE A 171 -15.98 28.45 5.89
CA PHE A 171 -14.52 28.22 5.87
C PHE A 171 -14.12 26.82 6.32
N ALA A 172 -14.86 26.24 7.27
CA ALA A 172 -14.59 24.92 7.79
C ALA A 172 -14.84 23.78 6.79
N ARG A 173 -15.51 24.03 5.66
CA ARG A 173 -15.77 23.02 4.61
C ARG A 173 -14.50 22.43 4.01
N THR A 174 -13.41 23.16 4.00
CA THR A 174 -12.12 22.73 3.42
C THR A 174 -11.16 22.11 4.45
N SER A 175 -11.53 22.14 5.72
CA SER A 175 -10.68 21.66 6.81
C SER A 175 -11.50 20.80 7.76
N PRO A 176 -11.56 19.47 7.53
CA PRO A 176 -12.19 18.56 8.48
C PRO A 176 -11.59 18.75 9.87
N SER A 177 -12.44 18.84 10.89
CA SER A 177 -11.96 18.94 12.26
C SER A 177 -11.44 17.60 12.75
N TYR A 178 -10.28 17.60 13.37
CA TYR A 178 -9.69 16.49 14.09
C TYR A 178 -9.64 16.74 15.60
N GLU A 179 -10.35 17.74 16.08
CA GLU A 179 -10.51 18.06 17.51
C GLU A 179 -11.56 17.14 18.15
N THR A 180 -11.36 15.84 18.01
CA THR A 180 -12.23 14.82 18.59
C THR A 180 -11.42 13.85 19.43
N PRO A 181 -12.02 13.26 20.49
CA PRO A 181 -11.33 12.25 21.28
C PRO A 181 -10.92 11.05 20.43
N TYR A 182 -9.75 10.50 20.71
CA TYR A 182 -9.32 9.24 20.13
C TYR A 182 -10.28 8.10 20.54
N THR A 183 -10.51 7.17 19.62
CA THR A 183 -11.06 5.88 20.00
C THR A 183 -9.99 5.09 20.76
N VAL A 184 -10.39 4.35 21.78
CA VAL A 184 -9.47 3.59 22.64
C VAL A 184 -9.89 2.14 22.67
N ASP A 185 -8.98 1.23 22.28
CA ASP A 185 -9.22 -0.22 22.23
C ASP A 185 -10.52 -0.59 21.46
N ASP A 186 -10.84 0.14 20.42
CA ASP A 186 -12.03 -0.10 19.62
C ASP A 186 -11.80 -1.23 18.59
N ALA A 187 -12.89 -1.90 18.19
CA ALA A 187 -12.82 -2.98 17.22
C ALA A 187 -12.42 -2.49 15.83
N LEU A 188 -11.79 -3.39 15.05
CA LEU A 188 -11.51 -3.14 13.63
C LEU A 188 -12.78 -2.89 12.81
N GLY A 189 -12.62 -2.24 11.66
CA GLY A 189 -13.65 -2.12 10.63
C GLY A 189 -14.70 -1.04 10.91
N LYS A 190 -14.59 -0.30 12.00
CA LYS A 190 -15.43 0.87 12.18
C LYS A 190 -14.96 2.01 11.31
N ASN A 191 -15.88 2.69 10.66
CA ASN A 191 -15.60 4.00 10.08
C ASN A 191 -15.68 5.06 11.18
N GLY A 192 -14.79 6.03 11.12
CA GLY A 192 -14.98 7.27 11.87
C GLY A 192 -16.31 7.91 11.48
N TRP A 193 -16.86 8.68 12.39
CA TRP A 193 -18.15 9.38 12.21
C TRP A 193 -17.97 10.65 11.38
N GLY A 194 -17.48 10.52 10.20
CA GLY A 194 -17.22 11.63 9.30
C GLY A 194 -16.43 11.15 8.08
N GLU A 195 -15.28 11.76 7.90
CA GLU A 195 -14.46 11.58 6.70
C GLU A 195 -13.35 10.51 6.86
N GLY A 196 -13.38 9.70 7.90
CA GLY A 196 -12.35 8.70 8.20
C GLY A 196 -11.47 9.08 9.38
N TYR A 197 -10.20 8.72 9.33
CA TYR A 197 -9.26 8.90 10.43
C TYR A 197 -8.02 9.68 10.01
N THR A 198 -7.60 10.60 10.88
CA THR A 198 -6.39 11.40 10.70
C THR A 198 -5.15 10.57 10.97
N PHE A 199 -4.12 10.70 10.14
CA PHE A 199 -2.80 10.16 10.43
C PHE A 199 -2.09 10.94 11.56
N PRO A 200 -1.28 10.25 12.38
CA PRO A 200 -0.97 8.82 12.37
C PRO A 200 -2.08 7.96 13.01
N CYS A 201 -2.25 6.74 12.52
CA CYS A 201 -3.22 5.78 12.99
C CYS A 201 -2.52 4.63 13.71
N LEU A 202 -2.90 4.35 14.96
CA LEU A 202 -2.25 3.34 15.80
C LEU A 202 -3.17 2.13 16.01
N PHE A 203 -2.59 0.94 15.89
CA PHE A 203 -3.26 -0.34 16.02
C PHE A 203 -2.49 -1.26 16.96
N LYS A 204 -3.19 -2.03 17.77
CA LYS A 204 -2.62 -3.00 18.72
C LYS A 204 -3.01 -4.42 18.31
N ASN A 205 -2.02 -5.22 17.94
CA ASN A 205 -2.21 -6.63 17.60
C ASN A 205 -2.13 -7.49 18.87
N GLY A 206 -3.17 -7.46 19.68
CA GLY A 206 -3.22 -8.17 20.97
C GLY A 206 -1.98 -7.90 21.83
N ASN A 207 -1.33 -8.97 22.29
CA ASN A 207 -0.08 -8.89 23.05
C ASN A 207 1.18 -8.99 22.17
N LYS A 208 1.03 -9.02 20.83
CA LYS A 208 2.13 -9.23 19.89
C LYS A 208 2.89 -7.96 19.55
N GLY A 209 2.22 -6.80 19.68
CA GLY A 209 2.83 -5.49 19.42
C GLY A 209 1.88 -4.49 18.78
N TRP A 210 2.46 -3.44 18.21
CA TRP A 210 1.75 -2.28 17.70
C TRP A 210 2.15 -2.01 16.25
N VAL A 211 1.20 -1.46 15.47
CA VAL A 211 1.43 -0.93 14.12
C VAL A 211 1.02 0.54 14.12
N LEU A 212 1.92 1.41 13.71
CA LEU A 212 1.62 2.80 13.40
C LEU A 212 1.58 2.96 11.89
N ILE A 213 0.45 3.43 11.35
CA ILE A 213 0.29 3.74 9.93
C ILE A 213 0.25 5.25 9.80
N SER A 214 1.06 5.78 8.88
CA SER A 214 1.13 7.20 8.60
C SER A 214 1.60 7.44 7.17
N GLU A 215 1.48 8.66 6.71
CA GLU A 215 2.08 9.12 5.47
C GLU A 215 3.30 10.01 5.77
N THR A 216 4.21 10.11 4.83
CA THR A 216 5.40 10.93 4.91
C THR A 216 5.74 11.54 3.55
N GLY A 217 6.59 12.57 3.54
CA GLY A 217 6.97 13.25 2.31
C GLY A 217 5.89 14.16 1.73
N VAL A 218 4.86 14.49 2.51
CA VAL A 218 3.81 15.43 2.11
C VAL A 218 4.41 16.81 1.87
N ASN A 219 4.14 17.38 0.71
CA ASN A 219 4.60 18.71 0.29
C ASN A 219 3.57 19.39 -0.61
N GLY A 220 3.88 20.56 -1.16
CA GLY A 220 2.97 21.33 -2.00
C GLY A 220 2.53 20.66 -3.32
N SER A 221 3.16 19.55 -3.70
CA SER A 221 2.81 18.76 -4.90
C SER A 221 2.01 17.51 -4.57
N TYR A 222 1.65 17.31 -3.30
CA TYR A 222 1.04 16.08 -2.80
C TYR A 222 -0.06 16.43 -1.80
N CYS A 223 -1.29 16.00 -2.05
CA CYS A 223 -2.38 16.17 -1.09
C CYS A 223 -2.21 15.24 0.10
N GLY A 224 -2.52 15.72 1.30
CA GLY A 224 -2.63 14.87 2.48
C GLY A 224 -3.75 13.85 2.30
N SER A 225 -3.57 12.66 2.85
CA SER A 225 -4.57 11.61 2.82
C SER A 225 -5.11 11.30 4.21
N ARG A 226 -6.09 10.42 4.27
CA ARG A 226 -6.71 9.92 5.50
C ARG A 226 -6.93 8.42 5.40
N LEU A 227 -7.16 7.78 6.54
CA LEU A 227 -7.43 6.35 6.59
C LEU A 227 -8.94 6.11 6.68
N LEU A 228 -9.47 5.26 5.80
CA LEU A 228 -10.87 4.84 5.79
C LEU A 228 -10.97 3.41 6.30
N GLY A 229 -11.78 3.16 7.34
CA GLY A 229 -12.09 1.81 7.81
C GLY A 229 -13.12 1.15 6.89
N LYS A 230 -12.90 -0.11 6.55
CA LYS A 230 -13.87 -0.99 5.87
C LYS A 230 -14.30 -2.10 6.82
N THR A 231 -15.42 -2.75 6.51
CA THR A 231 -15.75 -4.04 7.10
C THR A 231 -14.58 -5.01 6.90
N ASP A 232 -14.41 -6.00 7.74
CA ASP A 232 -13.37 -7.04 7.67
C ASP A 232 -11.94 -6.60 8.09
N GLY A 233 -11.78 -5.46 8.74
CA GLY A 233 -10.49 -4.98 9.24
C GLY A 233 -9.53 -4.45 8.15
N LEU A 234 -10.02 -4.25 6.93
CA LEU A 234 -9.30 -3.55 5.89
C LEU A 234 -9.44 -2.03 6.08
N TYR A 235 -8.32 -1.35 6.09
CA TYR A 235 -8.26 0.11 6.00
C TYR A 235 -7.67 0.51 4.66
N THR A 236 -8.18 1.58 4.06
CA THR A 236 -7.79 2.07 2.74
C THR A 236 -7.48 3.55 2.79
N ILE A 237 -6.79 4.05 1.77
CA ILE A 237 -6.49 5.48 1.62
C ILE A 237 -7.75 6.23 1.16
N GLY A 238 -8.00 7.39 1.74
CA GLY A 238 -9.00 8.36 1.29
C GLY A 238 -8.35 9.69 0.97
N PHE A 239 -8.75 10.28 -0.14
CA PHE A 239 -8.35 11.64 -0.50
C PHE A 239 -9.38 12.67 0.00
N PRO A 240 -8.98 13.96 0.11
CA PRO A 240 -9.88 15.07 0.46
C PRO A 240 -11.06 15.23 -0.49
#